data_e55ea5f16657692f82784ae0e0cca8c8
#
_entry.id   e55ea5f16657692f82784ae0e0cca8c8
#
_cell.length_a   1.000
_cell.length_b   1.000
_cell.length_c   1.000
_cell.angle_alpha   90.00
_cell.angle_beta   90.00
_cell.angle_gamma   90.00
#
_symmetry.space_group_name_H-M   'P 1'
#
loop_
_entity.id
_entity.type
_entity.pdbx_description
1 polymer ?
#
loop_
_entity_poly.entity_id
_entity_poly.type
_entity_poly.pdbx_seq_one_letter_code
_entity_poly.pdbx_strand_id
1 'polypeptide(L)'
;DRAGGKDKAKGGKNMTLKVLPLVIAALSGVAMAIQGSLNSALGKVIGLWETTFVVHLTGLLLVAALLFVCRIGDGCLANFLQAPWYTYLGGVLGVLIIYGVVSSIPKIGVAPATTAIIMGQVLTAGLVDHFGLFGMNKIPFSIYNLLGTVMMAGGAWLILRQ
;
A
#
# COMPACT_ATOMS: atom_id res chain seq x y z
N ASP A 1 -36.98 3.95 30.01
CA ASP A 1 -35.96 3.01 29.52
C ASP A 1 -35.81 2.98 28.00
N ARG A 2 -35.58 4.18 27.38
CA ARG A 2 -35.35 4.33 25.91
C ARG A 2 -34.01 4.94 25.56
N ALA A 3 -33.13 5.19 26.53
CA ALA A 3 -31.81 5.83 26.28
C ALA A 3 -30.72 4.82 25.92
N GLY A 4 -30.79 3.58 26.36
CA GLY A 4 -29.74 2.57 26.13
C GLY A 4 -29.68 1.96 24.71
N GLY A 5 -30.73 2.13 23.90
CA GLY A 5 -30.80 1.55 22.55
C GLY A 5 -30.07 2.38 21.46
N LYS A 6 -29.97 3.69 21.66
CA LYS A 6 -29.38 4.59 20.65
C LYS A 6 -27.83 4.58 20.69
N ASP A 7 -27.21 4.33 21.83
CA ASP A 7 -25.76 4.27 21.97
C ASP A 7 -25.17 2.98 21.42
N LYS A 8 -25.85 1.84 21.59
CA LYS A 8 -25.43 0.56 20.99
C LYS A 8 -25.51 0.58 19.46
N ALA A 9 -26.52 1.24 18.89
CA ALA A 9 -26.66 1.38 17.44
C ALA A 9 -25.62 2.31 16.82
N LYS A 10 -25.20 3.38 17.52
CA LYS A 10 -24.11 4.28 17.09
C LYS A 10 -22.74 3.59 17.19
N GLY A 11 -22.49 2.82 18.25
CA GLY A 11 -21.24 2.07 18.43
C GLY A 11 -21.06 0.99 17.36
N GLY A 12 -22.11 0.25 17.02
CA GLY A 12 -22.07 -0.77 15.96
C GLY A 12 -21.85 -0.18 14.57
N LYS A 13 -22.49 0.94 14.26
CA LYS A 13 -22.34 1.63 12.96
C LYS A 13 -20.93 2.20 12.78
N ASN A 14 -20.32 2.74 13.83
CA ASN A 14 -18.95 3.27 13.80
C ASN A 14 -17.89 2.17 13.72
N MET A 15 -18.15 0.98 14.25
CA MET A 15 -17.24 -0.16 14.18
C MET A 15 -17.27 -0.80 12.78
N THR A 16 -18.46 -0.96 12.20
CA THR A 16 -18.62 -1.47 10.82
C THR A 16 -17.99 -0.54 9.78
N LEU A 17 -18.07 0.77 9.99
CA LEU A 17 -17.44 1.78 9.11
C LEU A 17 -15.91 1.73 9.12
N LYS A 18 -15.28 1.17 10.17
CA LYS A 18 -13.82 1.00 10.24
C LYS A 18 -13.35 -0.36 9.73
N VAL A 19 -14.18 -1.39 9.80
CA VAL A 19 -13.80 -2.75 9.41
C VAL A 19 -13.63 -2.88 7.89
N LEU A 20 -14.52 -2.30 7.09
CA LEU A 20 -14.45 -2.42 5.65
C LEU A 20 -13.14 -1.85 5.04
N PRO A 21 -12.68 -0.63 5.38
CA PRO A 21 -11.38 -0.14 4.93
C PRO A 21 -10.20 -1.03 5.36
N LEU A 22 -10.25 -1.60 6.57
CA LEU A 22 -9.20 -2.52 7.04
C LEU A 22 -9.17 -3.81 6.23
N VAL A 23 -10.33 -4.37 5.90
CA VAL A 23 -10.41 -5.56 5.03
C VAL A 23 -9.88 -5.26 3.64
N ILE A 24 -10.26 -4.13 3.05
CA ILE A 24 -9.74 -3.69 1.73
C ILE A 24 -8.22 -3.54 1.78
N ALA A 25 -7.68 -2.90 2.82
CA ALA A 25 -6.25 -2.75 3.00
C ALA A 25 -5.53 -4.10 3.14
N ALA A 26 -6.10 -5.05 3.91
CA ALA A 26 -5.54 -6.39 4.04
C ALA A 26 -5.54 -7.15 2.71
N LEU A 27 -6.63 -7.10 1.95
CA LEU A 27 -6.71 -7.69 0.60
C LEU A 27 -5.70 -7.06 -0.36
N SER A 28 -5.48 -5.74 -0.27
CA SER A 28 -4.45 -5.06 -1.04
C SER A 28 -3.05 -5.59 -0.68
N GLY A 29 -2.78 -5.87 0.59
CA GLY A 29 -1.53 -6.51 1.03
C GLY A 29 -1.33 -7.90 0.43
N VAL A 30 -2.40 -8.73 0.40
CA VAL A 30 -2.37 -10.04 -0.29
C VAL A 30 -2.04 -9.87 -1.78
N ALA A 31 -2.73 -8.94 -2.45
CA ALA A 31 -2.50 -8.65 -3.86
C ALA A 31 -1.05 -8.19 -4.11
N MET A 32 -0.46 -7.37 -3.24
CA MET A 32 0.94 -6.93 -3.34
C MET A 32 1.92 -8.09 -3.24
N ALA A 33 1.70 -9.06 -2.34
CA ALA A 33 2.57 -10.23 -2.21
C ALA A 33 2.51 -11.13 -3.45
N ILE A 34 1.31 -11.35 -3.99
CA ILE A 34 1.11 -12.10 -5.25
C ILE A 34 1.75 -11.35 -6.42
N GLN A 35 1.50 -10.05 -6.56
CA GLN A 35 2.08 -9.21 -7.61
C GLN A 35 3.61 -9.25 -7.56
N GLY A 36 4.21 -9.11 -6.39
CA GLY A 36 5.66 -9.17 -6.22
C GLY A 36 6.25 -10.51 -6.68
N SER A 37 5.56 -11.62 -6.37
CA SER A 37 5.95 -12.96 -6.79
C SER A 37 5.86 -13.14 -8.31
N LEU A 38 4.76 -12.69 -8.92
CA LEU A 38 4.56 -12.74 -10.38
C LEU A 38 5.60 -11.88 -11.11
N ASN A 39 5.82 -10.66 -10.64
CA ASN A 39 6.82 -9.76 -11.21
C ASN A 39 8.24 -10.34 -11.09
N SER A 40 8.55 -10.97 -9.96
CA SER A 40 9.83 -11.66 -9.76
C SER A 40 10.01 -12.84 -10.71
N ALA A 41 8.94 -13.62 -10.94
CA ALA A 41 8.96 -14.73 -11.91
C ALA A 41 9.19 -14.21 -13.34
N LEU A 42 8.49 -13.15 -13.72
CA LEU A 42 8.65 -12.51 -15.03
C LEU A 42 10.07 -11.95 -15.20
N GLY A 43 10.62 -11.33 -14.15
CA GLY A 43 11.98 -10.76 -14.17
C GLY A 43 13.08 -11.77 -14.40
N LYS A 44 12.88 -13.02 -14.02
CA LYS A 44 13.82 -14.13 -14.34
C LYS A 44 13.84 -14.50 -15.82
N VAL A 45 12.77 -14.19 -16.55
CA VAL A 45 12.61 -14.55 -17.97
C VAL A 45 13.05 -13.40 -18.88
N ILE A 46 12.57 -12.19 -18.62
CA ILE A 46 12.74 -11.06 -19.55
C ILE A 46 13.72 -9.99 -19.04
N GLY A 47 14.16 -10.08 -17.79
CA GLY A 47 15.01 -9.05 -17.20
C GLY A 47 14.24 -8.08 -16.29
N LEU A 48 15.00 -7.32 -15.51
CA LEU A 48 14.48 -6.49 -14.42
C LEU A 48 13.76 -5.22 -14.91
N TRP A 49 14.41 -4.53 -15.85
CA TRP A 49 13.85 -3.29 -16.41
C TRP A 49 12.68 -3.55 -17.35
N GLU A 50 12.79 -4.61 -18.13
CA GLU A 50 11.76 -5.08 -19.04
C GLU A 50 10.49 -5.48 -18.28
N THR A 51 10.66 -6.18 -17.16
CA THR A 51 9.54 -6.50 -16.25
C THR A 51 8.89 -5.24 -15.71
N THR A 52 9.69 -4.29 -15.23
CA THR A 52 9.17 -3.02 -14.71
C THR A 52 8.36 -2.28 -15.78
N PHE A 53 8.86 -2.23 -17.00
CA PHE A 53 8.14 -1.62 -18.13
C PHE A 53 6.83 -2.35 -18.44
N VAL A 54 6.87 -3.69 -18.61
CA VAL A 54 5.68 -4.50 -18.93
C VAL A 54 4.59 -4.37 -17.87
N VAL A 55 4.95 -4.40 -16.58
CA VAL A 55 4.00 -4.28 -15.47
C VAL A 55 3.32 -2.92 -15.46
N HIS A 56 4.07 -1.83 -15.68
CA HIS A 56 3.48 -0.50 -15.74
C HIS A 56 2.61 -0.32 -17.00
N LEU A 57 3.03 -0.87 -18.13
CA LEU A 57 2.26 -0.82 -19.36
C LEU A 57 0.93 -1.56 -19.22
N THR A 58 0.94 -2.79 -18.68
CA THR A 58 -0.30 -3.56 -18.48
C THR A 58 -1.23 -2.87 -17.48
N GLY A 59 -0.68 -2.28 -16.40
CA GLY A 59 -1.45 -1.48 -15.46
C GLY A 59 -2.07 -0.23 -16.11
N LEU A 60 -1.29 0.46 -16.93
CA LEU A 60 -1.76 1.64 -17.66
C LEU A 60 -2.90 1.28 -18.64
N LEU A 61 -2.74 0.20 -19.41
CA LEU A 61 -3.76 -0.25 -20.34
C LEU A 61 -5.06 -0.64 -19.61
N LEU A 62 -4.95 -1.34 -18.48
CA LEU A 62 -6.11 -1.71 -17.68
C LEU A 62 -6.84 -0.47 -17.16
N VAL A 63 -6.14 0.47 -16.53
CA VAL A 63 -6.77 1.66 -15.98
C VAL A 63 -7.33 2.57 -17.07
N ALA A 64 -6.67 2.64 -18.22
CA ALA A 64 -7.18 3.37 -19.38
C ALA A 64 -8.49 2.75 -19.90
N ALA A 65 -8.57 1.42 -20.00
CA ALA A 65 -9.79 0.74 -20.37
C ALA A 65 -10.94 1.00 -19.36
N LEU A 66 -10.65 0.95 -18.06
CA LEU A 66 -11.63 1.25 -17.01
C LEU A 66 -12.14 2.70 -17.09
N LEU A 67 -11.26 3.67 -17.31
CA LEU A 67 -11.62 5.08 -17.39
C LEU A 67 -12.35 5.45 -18.67
N PHE A 68 -11.84 5.03 -19.84
CA PHE A 68 -12.32 5.53 -21.13
C PHE A 68 -13.38 4.62 -21.78
N VAL A 69 -13.30 3.30 -21.56
CA VAL A 69 -14.27 2.34 -22.10
C VAL A 69 -15.40 2.09 -21.11
N CYS A 70 -15.05 1.69 -19.87
CA CYS A 70 -16.05 1.40 -18.84
C CYS A 70 -16.59 2.66 -18.16
N ARG A 71 -15.92 3.82 -18.34
CA ARG A 71 -16.29 5.12 -17.74
C ARG A 71 -16.44 5.06 -16.21
N ILE A 72 -15.60 4.28 -15.57
CA ILE A 72 -15.56 4.13 -14.13
C ILE A 72 -14.66 5.24 -13.58
N GLY A 73 -15.25 6.34 -13.10
CA GLY A 73 -14.49 7.43 -12.49
C GLY A 73 -15.36 8.66 -12.30
N ASP A 74 -15.32 9.22 -11.10
CA ASP A 74 -16.05 10.42 -10.72
C ASP A 74 -15.17 11.69 -10.79
N GLY A 75 -13.90 11.55 -11.18
CA GLY A 75 -12.92 12.62 -11.25
C GLY A 75 -12.88 13.32 -12.61
N CYS A 76 -12.09 14.40 -12.67
CA CYS A 76 -11.86 15.17 -13.88
C CYS A 76 -10.37 15.24 -14.20
N LEU A 77 -9.93 14.54 -15.25
CA LEU A 77 -8.53 14.57 -15.69
C LEU A 77 -8.06 15.96 -16.15
N ALA A 78 -8.99 16.85 -16.54
CA ALA A 78 -8.63 18.23 -16.89
C ALA A 78 -8.01 19.01 -15.70
N ASN A 79 -8.30 18.58 -14.46
CA ASN A 79 -7.73 19.19 -13.26
C ASN A 79 -6.32 18.66 -12.93
N PHE A 80 -5.74 17.84 -13.78
CA PHE A 80 -4.40 17.26 -13.59
C PHE A 80 -3.33 18.31 -13.24
N LEU A 81 -3.30 19.44 -13.95
CA LEU A 81 -2.32 20.51 -13.74
C LEU A 81 -2.53 21.32 -12.45
N GLN A 82 -3.64 21.15 -11.75
CA GLN A 82 -3.92 21.86 -10.49
C GLN A 82 -3.30 21.15 -9.27
N ALA A 83 -2.88 19.91 -9.42
CA ALA A 83 -2.26 19.16 -8.33
C ALA A 83 -0.82 19.63 -8.08
N PRO A 84 -0.34 19.65 -6.82
CA PRO A 84 1.05 19.98 -6.52
C PRO A 84 2.02 19.04 -7.26
N TRP A 85 3.10 19.58 -7.79
CA TRP A 85 4.06 18.85 -8.64
C TRP A 85 4.60 17.55 -7.99
N TYR A 86 4.81 17.55 -6.67
CA TYR A 86 5.34 16.39 -5.95
C TYR A 86 4.39 15.18 -5.95
N THR A 87 3.09 15.37 -6.19
CA THR A 87 2.11 14.27 -6.23
C THR A 87 2.34 13.34 -7.43
N TYR A 88 2.97 13.83 -8.49
CA TYR A 88 3.31 13.03 -9.67
C TYR A 88 4.49 12.09 -9.45
N LEU A 89 5.27 12.32 -8.39
CA LEU A 89 6.38 11.43 -8.01
C LEU A 89 5.89 10.02 -7.63
N GLY A 90 4.60 9.85 -7.35
CA GLY A 90 4.01 8.53 -7.12
C GLY A 90 4.27 7.53 -8.25
N GLY A 91 4.24 7.99 -9.51
CA GLY A 91 4.59 7.15 -10.67
C GLY A 91 6.05 6.73 -10.67
N VAL A 92 6.96 7.66 -10.38
CA VAL A 92 8.41 7.40 -10.27
C VAL A 92 8.69 6.41 -9.14
N LEU A 93 8.06 6.62 -7.99
CA LEU A 93 8.16 5.69 -6.84
C LEU A 93 7.63 4.30 -7.20
N GLY A 94 6.57 4.21 -8.01
CA GLY A 94 6.06 2.93 -8.51
C GLY A 94 7.12 2.14 -9.28
N VAL A 95 7.88 2.80 -10.16
CA VAL A 95 9.01 2.19 -10.90
C VAL A 95 10.08 1.67 -9.91
N LEU A 96 10.48 2.50 -8.95
CA LEU A 96 11.49 2.12 -7.95
C LEU A 96 11.02 0.97 -7.06
N ILE A 97 9.74 0.96 -6.67
CA ILE A 97 9.15 -0.13 -5.86
C ILE A 97 9.19 -1.45 -6.63
N ILE A 98 8.71 -1.48 -7.88
CA ILE A 98 8.69 -2.72 -8.67
C ILE A 98 10.12 -3.21 -8.93
N TYR A 99 11.03 -2.31 -9.30
CA TYR A 99 12.44 -2.63 -9.46
C TYR A 99 13.03 -3.26 -8.17
N GLY A 100 12.79 -2.63 -7.02
CA GLY A 100 13.27 -3.13 -5.72
C GLY A 100 12.71 -4.52 -5.38
N VAL A 101 11.41 -4.74 -5.59
CA VAL A 101 10.74 -6.02 -5.33
C VAL A 101 11.28 -7.12 -6.25
N VAL A 102 11.35 -6.88 -7.56
CA VAL A 102 11.83 -7.84 -8.56
C VAL A 102 13.31 -8.21 -8.34
N SER A 103 14.13 -7.26 -7.88
CA SER A 103 15.54 -7.49 -7.58
C SER A 103 15.78 -8.22 -6.26
N SER A 104 14.89 -8.07 -5.28
CA SER A 104 15.07 -8.59 -3.92
C SER A 104 14.55 -10.02 -3.75
N ILE A 105 13.32 -10.30 -4.22
CA ILE A 105 12.65 -11.59 -4.03
C ILE A 105 13.48 -12.78 -4.50
N PRO A 106 14.15 -12.76 -5.67
CA PRO A 106 14.96 -13.89 -6.10
C PRO A 106 16.17 -14.19 -5.21
N LYS A 107 16.63 -13.18 -4.45
CA LYS A 107 17.84 -13.30 -3.62
C LYS A 107 17.54 -13.80 -2.21
N ILE A 108 16.45 -13.34 -1.63
CA ILE A 108 16.14 -13.59 -0.21
C ILE A 108 14.81 -14.32 0.02
N GLY A 109 14.03 -14.58 -1.04
CA GLY A 109 12.72 -15.19 -0.95
C GLY A 109 11.57 -14.20 -0.78
N VAL A 110 10.34 -14.67 -1.01
CA VAL A 110 9.13 -13.85 -0.97
C VAL A 110 8.83 -13.37 0.45
N ALA A 111 8.83 -14.27 1.43
CA ALA A 111 8.43 -13.93 2.81
C ALA A 111 9.42 -12.94 3.46
N PRO A 112 10.75 -13.13 3.44
CA PRO A 112 11.69 -12.14 3.96
C PRO A 112 11.62 -10.79 3.24
N ALA A 113 11.51 -10.79 1.90
CA ALA A 113 11.41 -9.55 1.13
C ALA A 113 10.14 -8.78 1.51
N THR A 114 8.98 -9.45 1.55
CA THR A 114 7.71 -8.83 1.93
C THR A 114 7.75 -8.32 3.37
N THR A 115 8.36 -9.05 4.30
CA THR A 115 8.52 -8.62 5.69
C THR A 115 9.33 -7.32 5.78
N ALA A 116 10.45 -7.23 5.07
CA ALA A 116 11.25 -6.00 5.03
C ALA A 116 10.48 -4.82 4.42
N ILE A 117 9.71 -5.06 3.36
CA ILE A 117 8.85 -4.06 2.72
C ILE A 117 7.81 -3.54 3.71
N ILE A 118 7.10 -4.44 4.42
CA ILE A 118 6.08 -4.05 5.40
C ILE A 118 6.69 -3.19 6.51
N MET A 119 7.87 -3.55 7.02
CA MET A 119 8.58 -2.76 8.03
C MET A 119 8.87 -1.34 7.53
N GLY A 120 9.41 -1.21 6.32
CA GLY A 120 9.65 0.09 5.70
C GLY A 120 8.38 0.91 5.53
N GLN A 121 7.29 0.26 5.07
CA GLN A 121 5.99 0.92 4.89
C GLN A 121 5.40 1.43 6.21
N VAL A 122 5.40 0.61 7.28
CA VAL A 122 4.83 0.99 8.58
C VAL A 122 5.60 2.13 9.23
N LEU A 123 6.94 2.07 9.18
CA LEU A 123 7.78 3.16 9.70
C LEU A 123 7.53 4.46 8.94
N THR A 124 7.53 4.41 7.61
CA THR A 124 7.28 5.59 6.77
C THR A 124 5.88 6.14 6.97
N ALA A 125 4.85 5.27 7.03
CA ALA A 125 3.48 5.69 7.30
C ALA A 125 3.36 6.39 8.66
N GLY A 126 4.01 5.86 9.71
CA GLY A 126 4.05 6.49 11.02
C GLY A 126 4.67 7.91 10.99
N LEU A 127 5.70 8.13 10.19
CA LEU A 127 6.29 9.46 10.00
C LEU A 127 5.35 10.39 9.22
N VAL A 128 4.73 9.90 8.15
CA VAL A 128 3.75 10.68 7.37
C VAL A 128 2.59 11.13 8.26
N ASP A 129 2.02 10.24 9.06
CA ASP A 129 0.92 10.54 9.98
C ASP A 129 1.36 11.50 11.09
N HIS A 130 2.54 11.28 11.68
CA HIS A 130 3.05 12.11 12.78
C HIS A 130 3.24 13.57 12.36
N PHE A 131 3.81 13.79 11.18
CA PHE A 131 4.07 15.14 10.66
C PHE A 131 2.91 15.70 9.84
N GLY A 132 1.91 14.89 9.46
CA GLY A 132 0.81 15.30 8.58
C GLY A 132 1.30 15.67 7.18
N LEU A 133 2.26 14.88 6.63
CA LEU A 133 2.87 15.16 5.34
C LEU A 133 1.85 14.98 4.20
N PHE A 134 2.12 15.62 3.06
CA PHE A 134 1.32 15.50 1.82
C PHE A 134 -0.17 15.88 1.99
N GLY A 135 -0.51 16.73 2.97
CA GLY A 135 -1.89 17.12 3.24
C GLY A 135 -2.71 16.10 4.03
N MET A 136 -2.09 15.06 4.59
CA MET A 136 -2.76 14.11 5.46
C MET A 136 -3.04 14.71 6.84
N ASN A 137 -4.07 14.18 7.50
CA ASN A 137 -4.39 14.58 8.88
C ASN A 137 -3.24 14.19 9.81
N LYS A 138 -2.81 15.13 10.65
CA LYS A 138 -1.77 14.88 11.64
C LYS A 138 -2.29 13.95 12.74
N ILE A 139 -1.69 12.78 12.88
CA ILE A 139 -1.98 11.79 13.91
C ILE A 139 -0.72 11.62 14.75
N PRO A 140 -0.67 12.16 16.00
CA PRO A 140 0.51 12.05 16.83
C PRO A 140 0.89 10.58 17.11
N PHE A 141 2.19 10.31 17.09
CA PHE A 141 2.71 8.98 17.38
C PHE A 141 2.43 8.63 18.86
N SER A 142 1.68 7.56 19.07
CA SER A 142 1.30 7.11 20.41
C SER A 142 2.23 6.02 20.93
N ILE A 143 2.22 5.79 22.25
CA ILE A 143 2.95 4.67 22.86
C ILE A 143 2.51 3.31 22.28
N TYR A 144 1.25 3.17 21.91
CA TYR A 144 0.72 1.96 21.27
C TYR A 144 1.34 1.73 19.88
N ASN A 145 1.55 2.81 19.12
CA ASN A 145 2.22 2.74 17.81
C ASN A 145 3.68 2.31 17.99
N LEU A 146 4.37 2.84 19.01
CA LEU A 146 5.74 2.44 19.34
C LEU A 146 5.81 0.95 19.70
N LEU A 147 4.98 0.52 20.64
CA LEU A 147 4.93 -0.89 21.06
C LEU A 147 4.60 -1.84 19.91
N GLY A 148 3.59 -1.49 19.09
CA GLY A 148 3.23 -2.27 17.91
C GLY A 148 4.38 -2.37 16.91
N THR A 149 5.08 -1.28 16.65
CA THR A 149 6.25 -1.25 15.75
C THR A 149 7.41 -2.10 16.29
N VAL A 150 7.68 -2.04 17.60
CA VAL A 150 8.71 -2.88 18.24
C VAL A 150 8.37 -4.36 18.16
N MET A 151 7.10 -4.72 18.41
CA MET A 151 6.63 -6.10 18.26
C MET A 151 6.75 -6.60 16.82
N MET A 152 6.38 -5.78 15.83
CA MET A 152 6.55 -6.10 14.41
C MET A 152 8.02 -6.27 14.06
N ALA A 153 8.91 -5.42 14.56
CA ALA A 153 10.34 -5.54 14.34
C ALA A 153 10.91 -6.86 14.92
N GLY A 154 10.45 -7.26 16.11
CA GLY A 154 10.80 -8.56 16.71
C GLY A 154 10.32 -9.74 15.87
N GLY A 155 9.08 -9.71 15.38
CA GLY A 155 8.53 -10.72 14.47
C GLY A 155 9.28 -10.77 13.13
N ALA A 156 9.57 -9.60 12.55
CA ALA A 156 10.36 -9.48 11.33
C ALA A 156 11.77 -10.08 11.50
N TRP A 157 12.44 -9.78 12.62
CA TRP A 157 13.76 -10.35 12.91
C TRP A 157 13.75 -11.87 12.97
N LEU A 158 12.70 -12.48 13.52
CA LEU A 158 12.54 -13.95 13.53
C LEU A 158 12.38 -14.52 12.12
N ILE A 159 11.58 -13.86 11.26
CA ILE A 159 11.36 -14.30 9.88
C ILE A 159 12.65 -14.14 9.04
N LEU A 160 13.43 -13.09 9.29
CA LEU A 160 14.67 -12.83 8.56
C LEU A 160 15.85 -13.71 8.99
N ARG A 161 15.71 -14.46 10.08
CA ARG A 161 16.75 -15.39 10.58
C ARG A 161 16.79 -16.76 9.88
N GLN A 162 15.88 -17.01 8.94
CA GLN A 162 15.82 -18.27 8.20
C GLN A 162 16.90 -18.40 7.15
#